data_b82588a39ba285fb1792b04f2c0950e9
#
_entry.id   b82588a39ba285fb1792b04f2c0950e9
#
_cell.length_a   1.000
_cell.length_b   1.000
_cell.length_c   1.000
_cell.angle_alpha   90.00
_cell.angle_beta   90.00
_cell.angle_gamma   90.00
#
_symmetry.space_group_name_H-M   'P 1'
#
loop_
_entity.id
_entity.type
_entity.pdbx_description
1 polymer ?
#
loop_
_entity_poly.entity_id
_entity_poly.type
_entity_poly.pdbx_seq_one_letter_code
_entity_poly.pdbx_strand_id
1 'polypeptide(L)'
;MVRAGLTPDRLAQAGAELADEVGFEQVTVSALARRFDVKVASLYSHLKNSHDLRTRIALLALEELADRGAAALAGRAGKDALSAFADVYRDYAREHPGRYAAAQFKLDPEAAAASAGGRHARMTRAILRGYDLTEPDQTHAVRLLGSVFHGYVSLEMQGGFSHSAPDSQESWTRVVDALDALLRNWPAP
;
A
#
# COMPACT_ATOMS: atom_id res chain seq x y z
N MET A 1 -11.46 16.62 31.02
CA MET A 1 -11.00 15.91 29.80
C MET A 1 -12.20 15.65 28.90
N VAL A 2 -12.26 16.30 27.76
CA VAL A 2 -13.31 16.05 26.77
C VAL A 2 -13.12 14.62 26.26
N ARG A 3 -14.06 13.73 26.53
CA ARG A 3 -14.17 12.43 25.85
C ARG A 3 -14.46 12.73 24.39
N ALA A 4 -13.40 12.89 23.59
CA ALA A 4 -13.57 12.97 22.14
C ALA A 4 -14.24 11.67 21.71
N GLY A 5 -15.48 11.75 21.18
CA GLY A 5 -16.32 10.60 20.89
C GLY A 5 -15.62 9.57 20.01
N LEU A 6 -15.80 8.29 20.30
CA LEU A 6 -15.34 7.21 19.45
C LEU A 6 -16.13 7.28 18.13
N THR A 7 -15.42 7.22 17.02
CA THR A 7 -16.00 7.12 15.67
C THR A 7 -15.31 5.98 14.90
N PRO A 8 -15.95 5.41 13.90
CA PRO A 8 -15.32 4.39 13.05
C PRO A 8 -13.98 4.84 12.48
N ASP A 9 -13.87 6.10 12.03
CA ASP A 9 -12.64 6.65 11.44
C ASP A 9 -11.52 6.79 12.47
N ARG A 10 -11.83 7.24 13.71
CA ARG A 10 -10.86 7.26 14.80
C ARG A 10 -10.37 5.88 15.19
N LEU A 11 -11.25 4.88 15.14
CA LEU A 11 -10.86 3.50 15.40
C LEU A 11 -9.98 2.95 14.28
N ALA A 12 -10.28 3.26 13.01
CA ALA A 12 -9.45 2.90 11.87
C ALA A 12 -8.05 3.55 11.98
N GLN A 13 -8.00 4.86 12.28
CA GLN A 13 -6.74 5.58 12.44
C GLN A 13 -5.89 5.01 13.57
N ALA A 14 -6.47 4.83 14.77
CA ALA A 14 -5.74 4.24 15.90
C ALA A 14 -5.35 2.77 15.65
N GLY A 15 -6.15 2.04 14.86
CA GLY A 15 -5.81 0.70 14.40
C GLY A 15 -4.63 0.67 13.43
N ALA A 16 -4.56 1.66 12.53
CA ALA A 16 -3.45 1.83 11.60
C ALA A 16 -2.13 2.18 12.35
N GLU A 17 -2.20 3.10 13.31
CA GLU A 17 -1.07 3.42 14.18
C GLU A 17 -0.60 2.19 14.98
N LEU A 18 -1.54 1.45 15.58
CA LEU A 18 -1.23 0.23 16.30
C LEU A 18 -0.62 -0.84 15.36
N ALA A 19 -1.08 -0.92 14.11
CA ALA A 19 -0.50 -1.82 13.13
C ALA A 19 0.98 -1.53 12.87
N ASP A 20 1.36 -0.25 12.79
CA ASP A 20 2.76 0.15 12.62
C ASP A 20 3.61 -0.16 13.87
N GLU A 21 3.02 -0.13 15.08
CA GLU A 21 3.70 -0.41 16.35
C GLU A 21 3.94 -1.92 16.59
N VAL A 22 2.94 -2.76 16.30
CA VAL A 22 2.95 -4.19 16.69
C VAL A 22 2.74 -5.18 15.56
N GLY A 23 2.56 -4.70 14.34
CA GLY A 23 2.19 -5.49 13.16
C GLY A 23 0.68 -5.62 12.98
N PHE A 24 0.24 -5.61 11.71
CA PHE A 24 -1.19 -5.63 11.35
C PHE A 24 -1.94 -6.87 11.87
N GLU A 25 -1.28 -8.02 11.89
CA GLU A 25 -1.89 -9.27 12.38
C GLU A 25 -2.22 -9.24 13.88
N GLN A 26 -1.52 -8.40 14.65
CA GLN A 26 -1.73 -8.25 16.09
C GLN A 26 -2.81 -7.21 16.43
N VAL A 27 -3.35 -6.48 15.44
CA VAL A 27 -4.42 -5.51 15.68
C VAL A 27 -5.73 -6.24 15.97
N THR A 28 -6.22 -6.07 17.19
CA THR A 28 -7.48 -6.65 17.66
C THR A 28 -8.37 -5.58 18.28
N VAL A 29 -9.70 -5.83 18.31
CA VAL A 29 -10.65 -4.95 19.00
C VAL A 29 -10.28 -4.79 20.47
N SER A 30 -9.76 -5.84 21.13
CA SER A 30 -9.31 -5.80 22.52
C SER A 30 -8.07 -4.93 22.71
N ALA A 31 -7.13 -4.94 21.77
CA ALA A 31 -5.96 -4.07 21.80
C ALA A 31 -6.35 -2.60 21.67
N LEU A 32 -7.28 -2.29 20.76
CA LEU A 32 -7.83 -0.94 20.64
C LEU A 32 -8.62 -0.50 21.88
N ALA A 33 -9.42 -1.37 22.47
CA ALA A 33 -10.16 -1.06 23.70
C ALA A 33 -9.20 -0.64 24.82
N ARG A 34 -8.08 -1.34 24.98
CA ARG A 34 -7.02 -0.97 25.92
C ARG A 34 -6.38 0.39 25.59
N ARG A 35 -6.10 0.66 24.30
CA ARG A 35 -5.52 1.94 23.85
C ARG A 35 -6.42 3.14 24.16
N PHE A 36 -7.74 2.95 24.07
CA PHE A 36 -8.74 3.98 24.38
C PHE A 36 -9.21 4.01 25.84
N ASP A 37 -8.73 3.09 26.68
CA ASP A 37 -9.19 2.89 28.06
C ASP A 37 -10.72 2.73 28.16
N VAL A 38 -11.28 1.86 27.32
CA VAL A 38 -12.72 1.57 27.29
C VAL A 38 -12.98 0.06 27.33
N LYS A 39 -14.22 -0.32 27.65
CA LYS A 39 -14.66 -1.71 27.53
C LYS A 39 -14.76 -2.10 26.05
N VAL A 40 -14.39 -3.35 25.73
CA VAL A 40 -14.49 -3.91 24.38
C VAL A 40 -15.90 -3.75 23.80
N ALA A 41 -16.94 -3.95 24.62
CA ALA A 41 -18.33 -3.77 24.23
C ALA A 41 -18.65 -2.36 23.68
N SER A 42 -17.94 -1.33 24.18
CA SER A 42 -18.11 0.05 23.70
C SER A 42 -17.65 0.25 22.25
N LEU A 43 -16.70 -0.56 21.76
CA LEU A 43 -16.20 -0.48 20.39
C LEU A 43 -17.18 -1.14 19.39
N TYR A 44 -17.92 -2.15 19.83
CA TYR A 44 -18.90 -2.82 18.99
C TYR A 44 -20.15 -1.97 18.66
N SER A 45 -20.33 -0.81 19.29
CA SER A 45 -21.28 0.21 18.81
C SER A 45 -20.82 0.91 17.53
N HIS A 46 -19.52 0.81 17.18
CA HIS A 46 -18.90 1.46 16.03
C HIS A 46 -18.31 0.47 15.01
N LEU A 47 -18.12 -0.78 15.41
CA LEU A 47 -17.53 -1.85 14.61
C LEU A 47 -18.45 -3.07 14.60
N LYS A 48 -18.66 -3.65 13.45
CA LYS A 48 -19.46 -4.89 13.32
C LYS A 48 -18.74 -6.09 13.94
N ASN A 49 -17.45 -6.23 13.68
CA ASN A 49 -16.58 -7.32 14.15
C ASN A 49 -15.11 -6.98 13.87
N SER A 50 -14.20 -7.90 14.17
CA SER A 50 -12.76 -7.73 13.90
C SER A 50 -12.42 -7.62 12.41
N HIS A 51 -13.19 -8.26 11.54
CA HIS A 51 -13.01 -8.15 10.09
C HIS A 51 -13.34 -6.73 9.60
N ASP A 52 -14.44 -6.13 10.08
CA ASP A 52 -14.80 -4.73 9.78
C ASP A 52 -13.69 -3.75 10.21
N LEU A 53 -13.09 -3.95 11.39
CA LEU A 53 -11.94 -3.16 11.83
C LEU A 53 -10.77 -3.29 10.84
N ARG A 54 -10.37 -4.51 10.50
CA ARG A 54 -9.28 -4.77 9.55
C ARG A 54 -9.56 -4.19 8.17
N THR A 55 -10.78 -4.32 7.68
CA THR A 55 -11.23 -3.72 6.42
C THR A 55 -11.06 -2.20 6.43
N ARG A 56 -11.48 -1.53 7.52
CA ARG A 56 -11.33 -0.06 7.65
C ARG A 56 -9.88 0.39 7.66
N ILE A 57 -9.01 -0.33 8.36
CA ILE A 57 -7.57 -0.05 8.37
C ILE A 57 -6.99 -0.23 6.96
N ALA A 58 -7.37 -1.30 6.25
CA ALA A 58 -6.93 -1.56 4.89
C ALA A 58 -7.37 -0.46 3.91
N LEU A 59 -8.64 -0.01 4.02
CA LEU A 59 -9.16 1.08 3.19
C LEU A 59 -8.42 2.40 3.45
N LEU A 60 -8.15 2.73 4.71
CA LEU A 60 -7.36 3.90 5.09
C LEU A 60 -5.94 3.83 4.52
N ALA A 61 -5.26 2.69 4.66
CA ALA A 61 -3.91 2.51 4.14
C ALA A 61 -3.84 2.60 2.61
N LEU A 62 -4.82 2.05 1.90
CA LEU A 62 -4.93 2.18 0.45
C LEU A 62 -5.17 3.62 0.01
N GLU A 63 -5.98 4.40 0.75
CA GLU A 63 -6.24 5.81 0.46
C GLU A 63 -4.98 6.65 0.67
N GLU A 64 -4.30 6.50 1.81
CA GLU A 64 -3.04 7.19 2.10
C GLU A 64 -1.97 6.91 1.03
N LEU A 65 -1.81 5.64 0.65
CA LEU A 65 -0.86 5.25 -0.40
C LEU A 65 -1.25 5.83 -1.76
N ALA A 66 -2.55 5.88 -2.10
CA ALA A 66 -3.04 6.49 -3.33
C ALA A 66 -2.79 8.01 -3.37
N ASP A 67 -2.97 8.70 -2.26
CA ASP A 67 -2.73 10.14 -2.16
C ASP A 67 -1.24 10.46 -2.33
N ARG A 68 -0.36 9.68 -1.68
CA ARG A 68 1.10 9.78 -1.88
C ARG A 68 1.48 9.52 -3.34
N GLY A 69 0.91 8.50 -3.96
CA GLY A 69 1.13 8.17 -5.38
C GLY A 69 0.71 9.31 -6.30
N ALA A 70 -0.47 9.90 -6.07
CA ALA A 70 -0.96 11.02 -6.86
C ALA A 70 -0.06 12.25 -6.73
N ALA A 71 0.40 12.57 -5.52
CA ALA A 71 1.31 13.68 -5.26
C ALA A 71 2.68 13.46 -5.95
N ALA A 72 3.21 12.24 -5.87
CA ALA A 72 4.49 11.90 -6.48
C ALA A 72 4.45 11.96 -8.02
N LEU A 73 3.31 11.68 -8.63
CA LEU A 73 3.14 11.69 -10.08
C LEU A 73 2.91 13.09 -10.67
N ALA A 74 2.62 14.09 -9.85
CA ALA A 74 2.31 15.45 -10.33
C ALA A 74 3.49 16.03 -11.13
N GLY A 75 3.25 16.37 -12.40
CA GLY A 75 4.25 16.95 -13.30
C GLY A 75 5.31 15.97 -13.82
N ARG A 76 5.18 14.66 -13.57
CA ARG A 76 6.12 13.62 -14.01
C ARG A 76 5.54 12.78 -15.12
N ALA A 77 6.43 12.23 -15.99
CA ALA A 77 6.08 11.31 -17.07
C ALA A 77 7.19 10.28 -17.30
N GLY A 78 6.86 9.20 -18.03
CA GLY A 78 7.82 8.16 -18.42
C GLY A 78 8.58 7.58 -17.22
N LYS A 79 9.90 7.43 -17.37
CA LYS A 79 10.78 6.85 -16.33
C LYS A 79 10.75 7.62 -15.00
N ASP A 80 10.70 8.97 -15.04
CA ASP A 80 10.63 9.77 -13.82
C ASP A 80 9.34 9.49 -13.03
N ALA A 81 8.21 9.36 -13.71
CA ALA A 81 6.96 8.95 -13.09
C ALA A 81 7.00 7.51 -12.55
N LEU A 82 7.61 6.58 -13.30
CA LEU A 82 7.78 5.19 -12.86
C LEU A 82 8.63 5.12 -11.59
N SER A 83 9.76 5.80 -11.56
CA SER A 83 10.66 5.84 -10.40
C SER A 83 9.98 6.45 -9.18
N ALA A 84 9.38 7.63 -9.34
CA ALA A 84 8.68 8.30 -8.25
C ALA A 84 7.54 7.46 -7.66
N PHE A 85 6.80 6.75 -8.52
CA PHE A 85 5.70 5.89 -8.06
C PHE A 85 6.21 4.63 -7.36
N ALA A 86 7.29 4.03 -7.86
CA ALA A 86 7.95 2.89 -7.22
C ALA A 86 8.47 3.27 -5.82
N ASP A 87 9.11 4.44 -5.69
CA ASP A 87 9.64 4.94 -4.43
C ASP A 87 8.53 5.16 -3.39
N VAL A 88 7.34 5.64 -3.80
CA VAL A 88 6.18 5.77 -2.89
C VAL A 88 5.83 4.46 -2.20
N TYR A 89 5.81 3.33 -2.92
CA TYR A 89 5.51 2.02 -2.32
C TYR A 89 6.56 1.61 -1.29
N ARG A 90 7.84 1.81 -1.64
CA ARG A 90 8.95 1.43 -0.78
C ARG A 90 9.05 2.30 0.46
N ASP A 91 8.94 3.61 0.30
CA ASP A 91 9.01 4.56 1.40
C ASP A 91 7.81 4.40 2.35
N TYR A 92 6.60 4.23 1.79
CA TYR A 92 5.42 3.98 2.62
C TYR A 92 5.54 2.71 3.45
N ALA A 93 6.09 1.64 2.88
CA ALA A 93 6.31 0.39 3.63
C ALA A 93 7.37 0.53 4.73
N ARG A 94 8.41 1.31 4.50
CA ARG A 94 9.46 1.60 5.49
C ARG A 94 8.95 2.48 6.63
N GLU A 95 8.16 3.52 6.30
CA GLU A 95 7.59 4.44 7.27
C GLU A 95 6.43 3.83 8.05
N HIS A 96 5.61 3.01 7.38
CA HIS A 96 4.35 2.47 7.87
C HIS A 96 4.23 0.96 7.59
N PRO A 97 5.07 0.12 8.20
CA PRO A 97 5.12 -1.31 7.88
C PRO A 97 3.79 -2.04 8.14
N GLY A 98 3.09 -1.67 9.20
CA GLY A 98 1.80 -2.25 9.52
C GLY A 98 0.67 -1.79 8.61
N ARG A 99 0.66 -0.53 8.21
CA ARG A 99 -0.29 -0.01 7.21
C ARG A 99 -0.02 -0.59 5.84
N TYR A 100 1.26 -0.73 5.45
CA TYR A 100 1.59 -1.41 4.20
C TYR A 100 1.10 -2.86 4.18
N ALA A 101 1.26 -3.59 5.28
CA ALA A 101 0.69 -4.93 5.43
C ALA A 101 -0.84 -4.91 5.37
N ALA A 102 -1.49 -3.92 5.98
CA ALA A 102 -2.94 -3.74 5.92
C ALA A 102 -3.43 -3.47 4.49
N ALA A 103 -2.69 -2.71 3.67
CA ALA A 103 -3.02 -2.47 2.27
C ALA A 103 -3.05 -3.75 1.41
N GLN A 104 -2.41 -4.84 1.86
CA GLN A 104 -2.45 -6.15 1.22
C GLN A 104 -3.61 -7.04 1.73
N PHE A 105 -4.41 -6.56 2.68
CA PHE A 105 -5.53 -7.33 3.23
C PHE A 105 -6.56 -7.64 2.16
N LYS A 106 -7.01 -8.90 2.11
CA LYS A 106 -8.03 -9.32 1.15
C LYS A 106 -9.39 -8.71 1.53
N LEU A 107 -9.80 -7.72 0.77
CA LEU A 107 -11.10 -7.09 0.87
C LEU A 107 -12.18 -7.98 0.22
N ASP A 108 -13.41 -7.91 0.73
CA ASP A 108 -14.55 -8.43 0.01
C ASP A 108 -14.82 -7.62 -1.28
N PRO A 109 -15.60 -8.16 -2.25
CA PRO A 109 -15.79 -7.49 -3.55
C PRO A 109 -16.38 -6.07 -3.45
N GLU A 110 -17.28 -5.82 -2.51
CA GLU A 110 -17.93 -4.51 -2.31
C GLU A 110 -16.90 -3.50 -1.77
N ALA A 111 -16.18 -3.85 -0.71
CA ALA A 111 -15.13 -3.02 -0.15
C ALA A 111 -13.99 -2.79 -1.13
N ALA A 112 -13.60 -3.81 -1.92
CA ALA A 112 -12.58 -3.69 -2.95
C ALA A 112 -13.00 -2.70 -4.05
N ALA A 113 -14.24 -2.75 -4.50
CA ALA A 113 -14.78 -1.83 -5.51
C ALA A 113 -14.83 -0.38 -5.01
N ALA A 114 -15.11 -0.18 -3.71
CA ALA A 114 -15.14 1.14 -3.07
C ALA A 114 -13.75 1.65 -2.65
N SER A 115 -12.71 0.80 -2.70
CA SER A 115 -11.36 1.15 -2.25
C SER A 115 -10.60 2.04 -3.23
N ALA A 116 -9.51 2.63 -2.75
CA ALA A 116 -8.55 3.36 -3.57
C ALA A 116 -7.76 2.44 -4.55
N GLY A 117 -7.94 1.12 -4.53
CA GLY A 117 -7.30 0.19 -5.47
C GLY A 117 -7.50 0.56 -6.94
N GLY A 118 -8.70 1.04 -7.29
CA GLY A 118 -8.98 1.57 -8.62
C GLY A 118 -8.17 2.82 -8.99
N ARG A 119 -7.82 3.67 -7.99
CA ARG A 119 -6.94 4.84 -8.19
C ARG A 119 -5.51 4.39 -8.50
N HIS A 120 -4.99 3.39 -7.77
CA HIS A 120 -3.66 2.82 -8.02
C HIS A 120 -3.54 2.27 -9.44
N ALA A 121 -4.52 1.48 -9.89
CA ALA A 121 -4.55 0.93 -11.24
C ALA A 121 -4.57 2.05 -12.31
N ARG A 122 -5.36 3.10 -12.11
CA ARG A 122 -5.40 4.26 -13.03
C ARG A 122 -4.08 5.03 -13.07
N MET A 123 -3.42 5.22 -11.93
CA MET A 123 -2.10 5.87 -11.86
C MET A 123 -1.04 5.05 -12.59
N THR A 124 -0.99 3.74 -12.38
CA THR A 124 -0.07 2.85 -13.11
C THR A 124 -0.33 2.90 -14.62
N ARG A 125 -1.59 2.85 -15.06
CA ARG A 125 -1.94 3.01 -16.48
C ARG A 125 -1.55 4.39 -17.04
N ALA A 126 -1.64 5.45 -16.22
CA ALA A 126 -1.19 6.78 -16.62
C ALA A 126 0.32 6.84 -16.87
N ILE A 127 1.13 6.17 -16.05
CA ILE A 127 2.56 5.99 -16.26
C ILE A 127 2.80 5.22 -17.58
N LEU A 128 2.08 4.12 -17.78
CA LEU A 128 2.24 3.25 -18.94
C LEU A 128 1.88 3.91 -20.28
N ARG A 129 1.14 5.03 -20.30
CA ARG A 129 0.94 5.83 -21.51
C ARG A 129 2.24 6.41 -22.11
N GLY A 130 3.30 6.48 -21.32
CA GLY A 130 4.63 6.84 -21.79
C GLY A 130 5.39 5.72 -22.51
N TYR A 131 4.78 4.51 -22.58
CA TYR A 131 5.33 3.31 -23.23
C TYR A 131 4.32 2.83 -24.26
N ASP A 132 4.80 2.36 -25.39
CA ASP A 132 3.97 1.93 -26.52
C ASP A 132 3.39 0.52 -26.29
N LEU A 133 2.43 0.41 -25.35
CA LEU A 133 1.80 -0.85 -24.96
C LEU A 133 0.34 -0.88 -25.40
N THR A 134 -0.07 -2.02 -25.98
CA THR A 134 -1.49 -2.31 -26.28
C THR A 134 -2.30 -2.49 -24.99
N GLU A 135 -3.64 -2.46 -25.05
CA GLU A 135 -4.49 -2.65 -23.86
C GLU A 135 -4.25 -3.99 -23.12
N PRO A 136 -4.14 -5.18 -23.79
CA PRO A 136 -3.79 -6.41 -23.07
C PRO A 136 -2.44 -6.30 -22.36
N ASP A 137 -1.43 -5.72 -23.02
CA ASP A 137 -0.07 -5.56 -22.50
C ASP A 137 -0.02 -4.57 -21.34
N GLN A 138 -0.79 -3.48 -21.38
CA GLN A 138 -0.92 -2.57 -20.25
C GLN A 138 -1.43 -3.30 -19.00
N THR A 139 -2.38 -4.22 -19.14
CA THR A 139 -2.87 -5.02 -18.01
C THR A 139 -1.79 -5.95 -17.47
N HIS A 140 -1.00 -6.58 -18.36
CA HIS A 140 0.13 -7.42 -17.95
C HIS A 140 1.23 -6.58 -17.27
N ALA A 141 1.55 -5.41 -17.79
CA ALA A 141 2.53 -4.49 -17.22
C ALA A 141 2.10 -3.95 -15.82
N VAL A 142 0.82 -3.62 -15.62
CA VAL A 142 0.28 -3.25 -14.29
C VAL A 142 0.52 -4.36 -13.28
N ARG A 143 0.23 -5.61 -13.65
CA ARG A 143 0.45 -6.77 -12.78
C ARG A 143 1.92 -7.02 -12.50
N LEU A 144 2.77 -6.90 -13.51
CA LEU A 144 4.22 -7.03 -13.38
C LEU A 144 4.78 -5.98 -12.39
N LEU A 145 4.48 -4.70 -12.60
CA LEU A 145 4.95 -3.62 -11.74
C LEU A 145 4.49 -3.83 -10.29
N GLY A 146 3.21 -4.12 -10.07
CA GLY A 146 2.70 -4.40 -8.73
C GLY A 146 3.37 -5.60 -8.07
N SER A 147 3.63 -6.67 -8.82
CA SER A 147 4.33 -7.87 -8.32
C SER A 147 5.78 -7.57 -7.95
N VAL A 148 6.50 -6.81 -8.78
CA VAL A 148 7.90 -6.47 -8.51
C VAL A 148 8.00 -5.53 -7.32
N PHE A 149 7.20 -4.46 -7.26
CA PHE A 149 7.23 -3.52 -6.14
C PHE A 149 6.90 -4.22 -4.83
N HIS A 150 5.80 -4.98 -4.79
CA HIS A 150 5.41 -5.69 -3.58
C HIS A 150 6.43 -6.76 -3.18
N GLY A 151 6.91 -7.55 -4.12
CA GLY A 151 7.89 -8.62 -3.86
C GLY A 151 9.22 -8.06 -3.33
N TYR A 152 9.75 -7.01 -3.98
CA TYR A 152 10.99 -6.37 -3.56
C TYR A 152 10.86 -5.80 -2.14
N VAL A 153 9.85 -4.96 -1.93
CA VAL A 153 9.59 -4.30 -0.64
C VAL A 153 9.38 -5.33 0.47
N SER A 154 8.61 -6.39 0.22
CA SER A 154 8.35 -7.45 1.21
C SER A 154 9.62 -8.19 1.60
N LEU A 155 10.49 -8.54 0.64
CA LEU A 155 11.77 -9.20 0.90
C LEU A 155 12.73 -8.27 1.66
N GLU A 156 12.78 -6.99 1.29
CA GLU A 156 13.61 -6.00 1.95
C GLU A 156 13.21 -5.83 3.43
N MET A 157 11.91 -5.68 3.71
CA MET A 157 11.39 -5.53 5.07
C MET A 157 11.65 -6.76 5.95
N GLN A 158 11.71 -7.95 5.36
CA GLN A 158 12.07 -9.19 6.03
C GLN A 158 13.59 -9.38 6.20
N GLY A 159 14.41 -8.42 5.77
CA GLY A 159 15.86 -8.50 5.85
C GLY A 159 16.50 -9.40 4.80
N GLY A 160 15.76 -9.79 3.75
CA GLY A 160 16.24 -10.70 2.71
C GLY A 160 17.47 -10.19 1.94
N PHE A 161 17.72 -8.87 1.97
CA PHE A 161 18.84 -8.24 1.28
C PHE A 161 19.97 -7.79 2.22
N SER A 162 19.89 -8.11 3.53
CA SER A 162 20.84 -7.62 4.54
C SER A 162 22.21 -8.29 4.50
N HIS A 163 22.37 -9.38 3.74
CA HIS A 163 23.54 -10.26 3.83
C HIS A 163 24.40 -10.25 2.55
N SER A 164 24.13 -9.37 1.60
CA SER A 164 24.86 -9.30 0.33
C SER A 164 25.08 -7.85 -0.13
N ALA A 165 26.19 -7.63 -0.84
CA ALA A 165 26.41 -6.40 -1.61
C ALA A 165 25.95 -6.60 -3.06
N PRO A 166 25.54 -5.55 -3.75
CA PRO A 166 25.37 -4.16 -3.31
C PRO A 166 24.19 -3.99 -2.32
N ASP A 167 24.08 -2.80 -1.73
CA ASP A 167 22.98 -2.51 -0.81
C ASP A 167 21.60 -2.49 -1.51
N SER A 168 20.53 -2.54 -0.71
CA SER A 168 19.18 -2.61 -1.25
C SER A 168 18.74 -1.32 -1.97
N GLN A 169 19.34 -0.16 -1.68
CA GLN A 169 19.05 1.09 -2.38
C GLN A 169 19.62 1.07 -3.80
N GLU A 170 20.86 0.62 -3.96
CA GLU A 170 21.48 0.48 -5.29
C GLU A 170 20.69 -0.55 -6.12
N SER A 171 20.36 -1.68 -5.53
CA SER A 171 19.56 -2.72 -6.18
C SER A 171 18.17 -2.23 -6.59
N TRP A 172 17.49 -1.43 -5.74
CA TRP A 172 16.20 -0.83 -6.07
C TRP A 172 16.28 0.06 -7.30
N THR A 173 17.28 0.94 -7.35
CA THR A 173 17.50 1.81 -8.50
C THR A 173 17.68 0.99 -9.77
N ARG A 174 18.47 -0.10 -9.70
CA ARG A 174 18.71 -1.00 -10.84
C ARG A 174 17.45 -1.76 -11.25
N VAL A 175 16.60 -2.16 -10.30
CA VAL A 175 15.30 -2.79 -10.59
C VAL A 175 14.38 -1.84 -11.35
N VAL A 176 14.29 -0.58 -10.93
CA VAL A 176 13.47 0.43 -11.62
C VAL A 176 14.02 0.72 -13.02
N ASP A 177 15.35 0.81 -13.19
CA ASP A 177 16.00 0.95 -14.50
C ASP A 177 15.70 -0.23 -15.43
N ALA A 178 15.75 -1.44 -14.90
CA ALA A 178 15.43 -2.66 -15.65
C ALA A 178 13.96 -2.72 -16.06
N LEU A 179 13.04 -2.28 -15.19
CA LEU A 179 11.61 -2.19 -15.50
C LEU A 179 11.35 -1.15 -16.60
N ASP A 180 11.99 0.03 -16.55
CA ASP A 180 11.88 1.02 -17.63
C ASP A 180 12.37 0.45 -18.96
N ALA A 181 13.52 -0.22 -18.97
CA ALA A 181 14.07 -0.85 -20.17
C ALA A 181 13.14 -1.97 -20.71
N LEU A 182 12.58 -2.79 -19.83
CA LEU A 182 11.63 -3.84 -20.19
C LEU A 182 10.36 -3.25 -20.82
N LEU A 183 9.79 -2.22 -20.19
CA LEU A 183 8.57 -1.57 -20.68
C LEU A 183 8.77 -0.91 -22.05
N ARG A 184 9.97 -0.35 -22.33
CA ARG A 184 10.33 0.20 -23.65
C ARG A 184 10.51 -0.86 -24.72
N ASN A 185 10.87 -2.06 -24.34
CA ASN A 185 11.15 -3.19 -25.22
C ASN A 185 10.19 -4.35 -24.91
N TRP A 186 8.92 -4.03 -24.68
CA TRP A 186 7.92 -5.05 -24.35
C TRP A 186 7.87 -6.13 -25.42
N PRO A 187 7.88 -7.43 -25.04
CA PRO A 187 7.87 -8.50 -26.04
C PRO A 187 6.63 -8.42 -26.92
N ALA A 188 6.81 -8.58 -28.22
CA ALA A 188 5.69 -8.76 -29.11
C ALA A 188 4.90 -10.03 -28.78
N PRO A 189 3.57 -10.05 -28.99
CA PRO A 189 2.73 -11.22 -28.72
C PRO A 189 3.10 -12.44 -29.57
#